data_52256cc21cc80b836988aed125e1f977
#
_entry.id   52256cc21cc80b836988aed125e1f977
#
_cell.length_a   1.000
_cell.length_b   1.000
_cell.length_c   1.000
_cell.angle_alpha   90.00
_cell.angle_beta   90.00
_cell.angle_gamma   90.00
#
_symmetry.space_group_name_H-M   'P 1'
#
loop_
_entity.id
_entity.type
_entity.pdbx_description
1 polymer ?
#
loop_
_entity_poly.entity_id
_entity_poly.type
_entity_poly.pdbx_seq_one_letter_code
_entity_poly.pdbx_strand_id
1 'polypeptide(L)'
;MADIANPHDKFFKEVLSREEIARDFMIHYLPSDVVDLFDMTSLEIRKDSFVDNTLKEYFSDLLYCVDTKDGGSSYVYVLFEHKSYPERLISLHLLRYMARIWEQAVNLGESKPLPPVIPVVVYHGRSKWKVGLDFQDLFDLPGALQVYLPDFRYLLCDLTQYSDEEMRGAEAYFCGGSGR
;
A
#
# COMPACT_ATOMS: atom_id res chain seq x y z
N MET A 1 7.07 -24.64 8.66
CA MET A 1 7.91 -24.48 7.45
C MET A 1 7.98 -22.98 7.19
N ALA A 2 9.17 -22.41 7.29
CA ALA A 2 9.35 -20.99 6.98
C ALA A 2 8.97 -20.78 5.50
N ASP A 3 7.98 -19.97 5.24
CA ASP A 3 7.63 -19.51 3.90
C ASP A 3 8.87 -18.84 3.33
N ILE A 4 9.41 -19.41 2.26
CA ILE A 4 10.53 -18.83 1.53
C ILE A 4 10.00 -17.54 0.97
N ALA A 5 10.40 -16.40 1.56
CA ALA A 5 10.08 -15.08 1.05
C ALA A 5 10.35 -15.07 -0.46
N ASN A 6 9.30 -14.81 -1.25
CA ASN A 6 9.41 -14.80 -2.70
C ASN A 6 10.50 -13.80 -3.07
N PRO A 7 11.52 -14.16 -3.89
CA PRO A 7 12.59 -13.25 -4.30
C PRO A 7 12.05 -11.93 -4.87
N HIS A 8 10.91 -11.95 -5.53
CA HIS A 8 10.27 -10.76 -6.09
C HIS A 8 9.76 -9.80 -5.02
N ASP A 9 9.17 -10.30 -3.91
CA ASP A 9 8.69 -9.42 -2.83
C ASP A 9 9.83 -8.70 -2.14
N LYS A 10 10.91 -9.45 -1.87
CA LYS A 10 12.11 -8.87 -1.29
C LYS A 10 12.70 -7.80 -2.21
N PHE A 11 12.71 -8.06 -3.50
CA PHE A 11 13.18 -7.13 -4.52
C PHE A 11 12.30 -5.87 -4.57
N PHE A 12 10.97 -6.01 -4.71
CA PHE A 12 10.05 -4.87 -4.73
C PHE A 12 10.14 -4.05 -3.44
N LYS A 13 10.20 -4.70 -2.28
CA LYS A 13 10.39 -4.02 -1.00
C LYS A 13 11.70 -3.25 -0.95
N GLU A 14 12.79 -3.84 -1.42
CA GLU A 14 14.10 -3.20 -1.47
C GLU A 14 14.11 -2.00 -2.43
N VAL A 15 13.52 -2.15 -3.60
CA VAL A 15 13.40 -1.11 -4.62
C VAL A 15 12.53 0.04 -4.11
N LEU A 16 11.34 -0.24 -3.63
CA LEU A 16 10.41 0.77 -3.09
C LEU A 16 10.82 1.32 -1.71
N SER A 17 11.87 0.78 -1.09
CA SER A 17 12.51 1.37 0.08
C SER A 17 13.43 2.54 -0.26
N ARG A 18 13.59 2.88 -1.55
CA ARG A 18 14.30 4.06 -2.01
C ARG A 18 13.27 5.16 -2.29
N GLU A 19 13.43 6.31 -1.64
CA GLU A 19 12.44 7.41 -1.71
C GLU A 19 12.18 7.91 -3.13
N GLU A 20 13.22 8.00 -3.96
CA GLU A 20 13.09 8.42 -5.35
C GLU A 20 12.18 7.48 -6.15
N ILE A 21 12.38 6.16 -5.98
CA ILE A 21 11.60 5.14 -6.67
C ILE A 21 10.17 5.07 -6.12
N ALA A 22 10.02 5.19 -4.81
CA ALA A 22 8.70 5.26 -4.18
C ALA A 22 7.89 6.47 -4.67
N ARG A 23 8.55 7.61 -4.87
CA ARG A 23 7.94 8.81 -5.44
C ARG A 23 7.45 8.58 -6.86
N ASP A 24 8.28 8.00 -7.71
CA ASP A 24 7.93 7.68 -9.09
C ASP A 24 6.78 6.66 -9.15
N PHE A 25 6.83 5.64 -8.29
CA PHE A 25 5.76 4.66 -8.14
C PHE A 25 4.44 5.33 -7.77
N MET A 26 4.43 6.21 -6.77
CA MET A 26 3.22 6.90 -6.34
C MET A 26 2.66 7.81 -7.42
N ILE A 27 3.51 8.60 -8.10
CA ILE A 27 3.09 9.45 -9.21
C ILE A 27 2.43 8.65 -10.34
N HIS A 28 2.88 7.41 -10.54
CA HIS A 28 2.40 6.58 -11.63
C HIS A 28 1.16 5.76 -11.29
N TYR A 29 1.04 5.29 -10.04
CA TYR A 29 -0.02 4.36 -9.63
C TYR A 29 -1.13 4.97 -8.78
N LEU A 30 -0.89 6.07 -8.08
CA LEU A 30 -1.97 6.77 -7.39
C LEU A 30 -2.84 7.53 -8.40
N PRO A 31 -4.14 7.71 -8.12
CA PRO A 31 -5.00 8.60 -8.90
C PRO A 31 -4.40 10.00 -8.98
N SER A 32 -4.46 10.62 -10.17
CA SER A 32 -3.85 11.94 -10.42
C SER A 32 -4.40 13.03 -9.49
N ASP A 33 -5.69 12.98 -9.18
CA ASP A 33 -6.35 13.90 -8.24
C ASP A 33 -5.81 13.76 -6.80
N VAL A 34 -5.35 12.56 -6.42
CA VAL A 34 -4.69 12.32 -5.13
C VAL A 34 -3.25 12.83 -5.16
N VAL A 35 -2.50 12.54 -6.24
CA VAL A 35 -1.11 13.01 -6.42
C VAL A 35 -1.06 14.54 -6.41
N ASP A 36 -2.04 15.20 -7.04
CA ASP A 36 -2.13 16.66 -7.10
C ASP A 36 -2.29 17.33 -5.74
N LEU A 37 -2.78 16.60 -4.73
CA LEU A 37 -2.90 17.10 -3.36
C LEU A 37 -1.57 17.02 -2.58
N PHE A 38 -0.63 16.18 -3.00
CA PHE A 38 0.59 15.89 -2.26
C PHE A 38 1.77 16.78 -2.65
N ASP A 39 2.57 17.16 -1.67
CA ASP A 39 3.93 17.60 -1.89
C ASP A 39 4.85 16.37 -1.97
N MET A 40 5.05 15.85 -3.17
CA MET A 40 5.85 14.65 -3.41
C MET A 40 7.33 14.82 -3.03
N THR A 41 7.79 16.05 -2.77
CA THR A 41 9.17 16.29 -2.27
C THR A 41 9.32 15.99 -0.79
N SER A 42 8.22 15.97 -0.04
CA SER A 42 8.17 15.65 1.39
C SER A 42 8.06 14.15 1.68
N LEU A 43 8.00 13.30 0.63
CA LEU A 43 7.83 11.86 0.80
C LEU A 43 8.93 11.27 1.67
N GLU A 44 8.55 10.60 2.74
CA GLU A 44 9.44 9.90 3.67
C GLU A 44 8.99 8.46 3.89
N ILE A 45 9.94 7.55 4.03
CA ILE A 45 9.67 6.16 4.42
C ILE A 45 9.72 6.06 5.93
N ARG A 46 8.61 5.63 6.55
CA ARG A 46 8.55 5.34 7.98
C ARG A 46 9.15 3.96 8.24
N LYS A 47 10.31 3.93 8.89
CA LYS A 47 11.06 2.70 9.20
C LYS A 47 10.57 1.98 10.46
N ASP A 48 9.83 2.67 11.31
CA ASP A 48 9.30 2.09 12.55
C ASP A 48 8.15 1.15 12.22
N SER A 49 8.35 -0.11 12.57
CA SER A 49 7.38 -1.14 12.26
C SER A 49 6.12 -0.97 13.10
N PHE A 50 5.08 -0.47 12.46
CA PHE A 50 3.70 -0.44 12.96
C PHE A 50 3.10 -1.85 13.11
N VAL A 51 3.88 -2.87 12.80
CA VAL A 51 3.42 -4.24 12.66
C VAL A 51 3.77 -5.02 13.90
N ASP A 52 2.74 -5.59 14.53
CA ASP A 52 2.87 -6.64 15.54
C ASP A 52 3.72 -7.79 14.99
N ASN A 53 4.60 -8.34 15.82
CA ASN A 53 5.49 -9.43 15.44
C ASN A 53 4.74 -10.63 14.83
N THR A 54 3.47 -10.82 15.20
CA THR A 54 2.59 -11.88 14.67
C THR A 54 2.20 -11.66 13.20
N LEU A 55 2.24 -10.44 12.68
CA LEU A 55 1.85 -10.10 11.31
C LEU A 55 3.04 -9.94 10.37
N LYS A 56 4.25 -9.71 10.92
CA LYS A 56 5.51 -9.65 10.14
C LYS A 56 5.83 -10.94 9.38
N GLU A 57 5.27 -12.07 9.83
CA GLU A 57 5.50 -13.37 9.21
C GLU A 57 4.72 -13.57 7.90
N TYR A 58 3.67 -12.76 7.67
CA TYR A 58 2.74 -13.00 6.55
C TYR A 58 2.79 -11.97 5.44
N PHE A 59 3.22 -10.73 5.72
CA PHE A 59 3.18 -9.63 4.76
C PHE A 59 4.46 -8.80 4.79
N SER A 60 4.92 -8.43 3.62
CA SER A 60 5.92 -7.39 3.43
C SER A 60 5.19 -6.06 3.21
N ASP A 61 5.49 -5.07 4.03
CA ASP A 61 4.79 -3.79 3.98
C ASP A 61 5.75 -2.61 4.05
N LEU A 62 5.34 -1.51 3.47
CA LEU A 62 6.01 -0.21 3.53
C LEU A 62 4.99 0.86 3.89
N LEU A 63 5.38 1.75 4.78
CA LEU A 63 4.60 2.93 5.14
C LEU A 63 5.36 4.19 4.74
N TYR A 64 4.69 5.04 3.98
CA TYR A 64 5.19 6.35 3.60
C TYR A 64 4.37 7.43 4.28
N CYS A 65 5.04 8.51 4.65
CA CYS A 65 4.41 9.77 5.05
C CYS A 65 4.65 10.79 3.94
N VAL A 66 3.65 11.56 3.59
CA VAL A 66 3.72 12.62 2.59
C VAL A 66 2.86 13.80 3.05
N ASP A 67 3.39 14.99 2.96
CA ASP A 67 2.65 16.21 3.29
C ASP A 67 1.68 16.56 2.17
N THR A 68 0.56 17.14 2.56
CA THR A 68 -0.39 17.73 1.62
C THR A 68 -0.06 19.20 1.39
N LYS A 69 -0.33 19.72 0.20
CA LYS A 69 -0.04 21.11 -0.18
C LYS A 69 -0.79 22.16 0.67
N ASP A 70 -1.84 21.74 1.37
CA ASP A 70 -2.60 22.57 2.31
C ASP A 70 -2.04 22.54 3.75
N GLY A 71 -0.94 21.83 3.99
CA GLY A 71 -0.23 21.80 5.28
C GLY A 71 -0.62 20.66 6.20
N GLY A 72 -1.37 19.65 5.71
CA GLY A 72 -1.61 18.40 6.41
C GLY A 72 -0.57 17.35 6.09
N SER A 73 -0.68 16.16 6.73
CA SER A 73 0.11 14.98 6.39
C SER A 73 -0.82 13.81 6.08
N SER A 74 -0.39 12.95 5.17
CA SER A 74 -1.09 11.74 4.78
C SER A 74 -0.14 10.54 4.83
N TYR A 75 -0.70 9.35 5.01
CA TYR A 75 0.05 8.11 4.94
C TYR A 75 -0.34 7.30 3.71
N VAL A 76 0.63 6.75 3.00
CA VAL A 76 0.43 5.73 1.97
C VAL A 76 0.98 4.42 2.49
N TYR A 77 0.09 3.46 2.71
CA TYR A 77 0.44 2.13 3.18
C TYR A 77 0.44 1.13 2.03
N VAL A 78 1.60 0.58 1.72
CA VAL A 78 1.76 -0.38 0.63
C VAL A 78 1.94 -1.78 1.18
N LEU A 79 0.99 -2.66 0.89
CA LEU A 79 1.00 -4.08 1.22
C LEU A 79 1.40 -4.91 0.00
N PHE A 80 2.42 -5.75 0.15
CA PHE A 80 2.82 -6.70 -0.88
C PHE A 80 2.13 -8.05 -0.68
N GLU A 81 1.25 -8.42 -1.60
CA GLU A 81 0.54 -9.70 -1.59
C GLU A 81 1.19 -10.66 -2.60
N HIS A 82 1.84 -11.71 -2.08
CA HIS A 82 2.65 -12.65 -2.85
C HIS A 82 2.06 -14.05 -2.99
N LYS A 83 0.87 -14.27 -2.47
CA LYS A 83 0.21 -15.57 -2.56
C LYS A 83 -0.13 -15.93 -4.01
N SER A 84 -0.18 -17.21 -4.30
CA SER A 84 -0.53 -17.72 -5.64
C SER A 84 -1.95 -17.32 -6.07
N TYR A 85 -2.80 -16.94 -5.14
CA TYR A 85 -4.16 -16.48 -5.31
C TYR A 85 -4.43 -15.29 -4.38
N PRO A 86 -5.35 -14.37 -4.78
CA PRO A 86 -5.70 -13.21 -3.95
C PRO A 86 -6.27 -13.61 -2.58
N GLU A 87 -5.84 -12.93 -1.54
CA GLU A 87 -6.38 -13.11 -0.19
C GLU A 87 -7.78 -12.48 -0.10
N ARG A 88 -8.79 -13.31 0.18
CA ARG A 88 -10.19 -12.85 0.23
C ARG A 88 -10.44 -11.78 1.30
N LEU A 89 -9.74 -11.86 2.42
CA LEU A 89 -9.90 -10.95 3.56
C LEU A 89 -8.88 -9.81 3.56
N ILE A 90 -8.29 -9.49 2.40
CA ILE A 90 -7.27 -8.45 2.29
C ILE A 90 -7.73 -7.09 2.84
N SER A 91 -8.98 -6.70 2.55
CA SER A 91 -9.55 -5.44 3.04
C SER A 91 -9.65 -5.40 4.58
N LEU A 92 -9.93 -6.55 5.22
CA LEU A 92 -9.94 -6.65 6.68
C LEU A 92 -8.53 -6.51 7.27
N HIS A 93 -7.53 -7.07 6.60
CA HIS A 93 -6.13 -6.89 6.99
C HIS A 93 -5.71 -5.44 6.85
N LEU A 94 -6.05 -4.78 5.74
CA LEU A 94 -5.77 -3.36 5.54
C LEU A 94 -6.41 -2.50 6.62
N LEU A 95 -7.68 -2.75 6.99
CA LEU A 95 -8.36 -2.02 8.07
C LEU A 95 -7.61 -2.13 9.40
N ARG A 96 -7.10 -3.32 9.75
CA ARG A 96 -6.30 -3.52 10.97
C ARG A 96 -5.02 -2.68 10.95
N TYR A 97 -4.34 -2.58 9.82
CA TYR A 97 -3.14 -1.75 9.67
C TYR A 97 -3.46 -0.27 9.75
N MET A 98 -4.51 0.17 9.04
CA MET A 98 -4.96 1.57 9.09
C MET A 98 -5.29 2.00 10.52
N ALA A 99 -6.02 1.15 11.27
CA ALA A 99 -6.34 1.41 12.67
C ALA A 99 -5.08 1.57 13.53
N ARG A 100 -4.07 0.72 13.34
CA ARG A 100 -2.79 0.81 14.06
C ARG A 100 -1.98 2.06 13.72
N ILE A 101 -1.98 2.46 12.44
CA ILE A 101 -1.34 3.70 12.02
C ILE A 101 -1.99 4.89 12.74
N TRP A 102 -3.31 4.93 12.81
CA TRP A 102 -4.03 5.97 13.55
C TRP A 102 -3.78 5.92 15.06
N GLU A 103 -3.78 4.73 15.68
CA GLU A 103 -3.44 4.56 17.10
C GLU A 103 -2.06 5.12 17.41
N GLN A 104 -1.09 4.87 16.55
CA GLN A 104 0.27 5.38 16.72
C GLN A 104 0.32 6.89 16.52
N ALA A 105 -0.34 7.44 15.50
CA ALA A 105 -0.44 8.89 15.29
C ALA A 105 -1.02 9.59 16.53
N VAL A 106 -2.06 8.99 17.15
CA VAL A 106 -2.63 9.47 18.42
C VAL A 106 -1.59 9.45 19.55
N ASN A 107 -0.85 8.35 19.69
CA ASN A 107 0.15 8.18 20.74
C ASN A 107 1.33 9.15 20.59
N LEU A 108 1.67 9.52 19.37
CA LEU A 108 2.71 10.51 19.06
C LEU A 108 2.23 11.96 19.20
N GLY A 109 0.95 12.17 19.47
CA GLY A 109 0.36 13.52 19.59
C GLY A 109 0.01 14.18 18.25
N GLU A 110 0.13 13.44 17.13
CA GLU A 110 -0.18 13.91 15.77
C GLU A 110 -1.70 13.91 15.45
N SER A 111 -2.54 14.02 16.45
CA SER A 111 -3.84 13.38 16.43
C SER A 111 -5.07 14.28 16.28
N LYS A 112 -5.00 15.44 15.63
CA LYS A 112 -6.27 16.15 15.30
C LYS A 112 -6.11 17.12 14.13
N PRO A 113 -6.69 16.84 12.99
CA PRO A 113 -7.43 15.63 12.59
C PRO A 113 -6.52 14.43 12.35
N LEU A 114 -7.07 13.19 12.40
CA LEU A 114 -6.31 12.00 12.02
C LEU A 114 -5.89 12.07 10.55
N PRO A 115 -4.64 11.71 10.24
CA PRO A 115 -4.16 11.72 8.86
C PRO A 115 -4.89 10.66 8.03
N PRO A 116 -5.24 10.94 6.78
CA PRO A 116 -5.77 9.93 5.89
C PRO A 116 -4.72 8.83 5.64
N VAL A 117 -5.17 7.59 5.49
CA VAL A 117 -4.33 6.46 5.12
C VAL A 117 -4.82 5.89 3.81
N ILE A 118 -3.98 5.89 2.78
CA ILE A 118 -4.30 5.35 1.46
C ILE A 118 -3.72 3.93 1.37
N PRO A 119 -4.56 2.89 1.40
CA PRO A 119 -4.09 1.52 1.29
C PRO A 119 -3.84 1.15 -0.18
N VAL A 120 -2.66 0.62 -0.45
CA VAL A 120 -2.24 0.12 -1.76
C VAL A 120 -1.84 -1.35 -1.63
N VAL A 121 -2.37 -2.19 -2.50
CA VAL A 121 -1.97 -3.60 -2.61
C VAL A 121 -1.17 -3.78 -3.88
N VAL A 122 0.05 -4.26 -3.76
CA VAL A 122 0.86 -4.71 -4.89
C VAL A 122 0.75 -6.23 -4.95
N TYR A 123 0.14 -6.74 -5.99
CA TYR A 123 -0.12 -8.16 -6.17
C TYR A 123 0.76 -8.76 -7.26
N HIS A 124 1.46 -9.82 -6.92
CA HIS A 124 2.28 -10.62 -7.83
C HIS A 124 1.97 -12.11 -7.66
N GLY A 125 0.74 -12.52 -7.98
CA GLY A 125 0.30 -13.92 -7.91
C GLY A 125 0.30 -14.62 -9.26
N ARG A 126 -0.21 -15.85 -9.27
CA ARG A 126 -0.35 -16.64 -10.52
C ARG A 126 -1.73 -16.53 -11.14
N SER A 127 -2.72 -16.14 -10.39
CA SER A 127 -4.09 -15.97 -10.86
C SER A 127 -4.45 -14.49 -10.92
N LYS A 128 -5.37 -14.13 -11.82
CA LYS A 128 -5.90 -12.77 -11.89
C LYS A 128 -6.59 -12.39 -10.58
N TRP A 129 -6.44 -11.12 -10.21
CA TRP A 129 -7.18 -10.56 -9.08
C TRP A 129 -8.68 -10.61 -9.31
N LYS A 130 -9.43 -11.15 -8.36
CA LYS A 130 -10.89 -11.30 -8.42
C LYS A 130 -11.58 -10.87 -7.12
N VAL A 131 -10.82 -10.35 -6.17
CA VAL A 131 -11.36 -9.84 -4.90
C VAL A 131 -11.84 -8.42 -5.12
N GLY A 132 -12.98 -8.05 -4.53
CA GLY A 132 -13.50 -6.68 -4.58
C GLY A 132 -12.53 -5.69 -3.97
N LEU A 133 -12.54 -4.45 -4.45
CA LEU A 133 -11.64 -3.39 -4.00
C LEU A 133 -12.22 -2.57 -2.86
N ASP A 134 -13.53 -2.63 -2.66
CA ASP A 134 -14.22 -1.93 -1.59
C ASP A 134 -14.33 -2.81 -0.34
N PHE A 135 -14.17 -2.22 0.84
CA PHE A 135 -14.30 -2.96 2.10
C PHE A 135 -15.68 -3.60 2.23
N GLN A 136 -16.71 -2.94 1.73
CA GLN A 136 -18.09 -3.41 1.77
C GLN A 136 -18.34 -4.66 0.93
N ASP A 137 -17.48 -5.00 -0.04
CA ASP A 137 -17.54 -6.23 -0.84
C ASP A 137 -17.36 -7.51 0.01
N LEU A 138 -16.91 -7.37 1.25
CA LEU A 138 -16.81 -8.50 2.19
C LEU A 138 -18.16 -8.94 2.73
N PHE A 139 -19.21 -8.15 2.56
CA PHE A 139 -20.49 -8.33 3.21
C PHE A 139 -21.63 -8.50 2.18
N ASP A 140 -22.57 -9.34 2.53
CA ASP A 140 -23.86 -9.46 1.83
C ASP A 140 -24.96 -9.00 2.80
N LEU A 141 -25.24 -7.69 2.79
CA LEU A 141 -26.11 -7.06 3.77
C LEU A 141 -27.16 -6.15 3.10
N PRO A 142 -28.36 -6.04 3.71
CA PRO A 142 -29.32 -5.00 3.32
C PRO A 142 -28.68 -3.60 3.40
N GLY A 143 -29.02 -2.74 2.42
CA GLY A 143 -28.45 -1.39 2.31
C GLY A 143 -28.58 -0.54 3.57
N ALA A 144 -29.64 -0.74 4.38
CA ALA A 144 -29.83 -0.04 5.65
C ALA A 144 -28.73 -0.33 6.70
N LEU A 145 -27.98 -1.42 6.56
CA LEU A 145 -26.88 -1.77 7.46
C LEU A 145 -25.51 -1.28 6.96
N GLN A 146 -25.40 -0.89 5.72
CA GLN A 146 -24.11 -0.43 5.13
C GLN A 146 -23.55 0.81 5.85
N VAL A 147 -24.40 1.69 6.33
CA VAL A 147 -24.02 2.89 7.08
C VAL A 147 -23.24 2.59 8.38
N TYR A 148 -23.31 1.37 8.88
CA TYR A 148 -22.59 0.95 10.10
C TYR A 148 -21.26 0.25 9.80
N LEU A 149 -20.91 0.07 8.52
CA LEU A 149 -19.65 -0.54 8.11
C LEU A 149 -18.60 0.54 7.81
N PRO A 150 -17.32 0.24 8.01
CA PRO A 150 -16.26 1.05 7.42
C PRO A 150 -16.45 1.14 5.90
N ASP A 151 -16.20 2.33 5.35
CA ASP A 151 -16.25 2.57 3.92
C ASP A 151 -14.90 3.09 3.45
N PHE A 152 -14.17 2.25 2.74
CA PHE A 152 -12.93 2.60 2.08
C PHE A 152 -12.66 1.65 0.91
N ARG A 153 -11.90 2.16 -0.05
CA ARG A 153 -11.35 1.40 -1.18
C ARG A 153 -9.84 1.35 -1.08
N TYR A 154 -9.26 0.22 -1.44
CA TYR A 154 -7.83 0.14 -1.65
C TYR A 154 -7.47 0.22 -3.14
N LEU A 155 -6.26 0.67 -3.42
CA LEU A 155 -5.70 0.69 -4.76
C LEU A 155 -4.99 -0.63 -5.03
N LEU A 156 -5.18 -1.17 -6.23
CA LEU A 156 -4.55 -2.42 -6.66
C LEU A 156 -3.53 -2.16 -7.76
N CYS A 157 -2.28 -2.50 -7.50
CA CYS A 157 -1.25 -2.64 -8.51
C CYS A 157 -1.09 -4.14 -8.82
N ASP A 158 -1.79 -4.60 -9.87
CA ASP A 158 -1.76 -6.01 -10.29
C ASP A 158 -0.62 -6.24 -11.29
N LEU A 159 0.49 -6.79 -10.81
CA LEU A 159 1.67 -7.06 -11.60
C LEU A 159 1.55 -8.32 -12.47
N THR A 160 0.49 -9.12 -12.31
CA THR A 160 0.26 -10.31 -13.17
C THR A 160 -0.05 -9.95 -14.62
N GLN A 161 -0.37 -8.67 -14.87
CA GLN A 161 -0.68 -8.17 -16.20
C GLN A 161 0.57 -7.80 -17.01
N TYR A 162 1.73 -7.77 -16.36
CA TYR A 162 3.01 -7.43 -16.97
C TYR A 162 3.82 -8.69 -17.24
N SER A 163 4.48 -8.77 -18.40
CA SER A 163 5.44 -9.84 -18.70
C SER A 163 6.70 -9.69 -17.84
N ASP A 164 7.45 -10.79 -17.68
CA ASP A 164 8.76 -10.76 -17.00
C ASP A 164 9.75 -9.78 -17.67
N GLU A 165 9.63 -9.54 -18.98
CA GLU A 165 10.44 -8.55 -19.70
C GLU A 165 10.02 -7.12 -19.40
N GLU A 166 8.72 -6.85 -19.33
CA GLU A 166 8.18 -5.54 -18.92
C GLU A 166 8.49 -5.25 -17.45
N MET A 167 8.44 -6.29 -16.60
CA MET A 167 8.85 -6.19 -15.20
C MET A 167 10.34 -5.86 -15.06
N ARG A 168 11.22 -6.54 -15.84
CA ARG A 168 12.67 -6.21 -15.88
C ARG A 168 12.93 -4.86 -16.54
N GLY A 169 12.12 -4.46 -17.50
CA GLY A 169 12.16 -3.13 -18.10
C GLY A 169 11.75 -2.04 -17.09
N ALA A 170 10.73 -2.28 -16.29
CA ALA A 170 10.36 -1.43 -15.17
C ALA A 170 11.45 -1.43 -14.07
N GLU A 171 12.04 -2.59 -13.77
CA GLU A 171 13.24 -2.69 -12.92
C GLU A 171 14.40 -1.83 -13.45
N ALA A 172 14.68 -1.89 -14.74
CA ALA A 172 15.71 -1.09 -15.38
C ALA A 172 15.36 0.41 -15.41
N TYR A 173 14.08 0.75 -15.60
CA TYR A 173 13.59 2.13 -15.55
C TYR A 173 13.67 2.70 -14.13
N PHE A 174 13.24 1.93 -13.13
CA PHE A 174 13.33 2.32 -11.72
C PHE A 174 14.78 2.30 -11.17
N CYS A 175 15.66 1.46 -11.72
CA CYS A 175 17.07 1.42 -11.32
C CYS A 175 17.99 2.32 -12.17
N GLY A 176 17.56 2.72 -13.39
CA GLY A 176 18.36 3.50 -14.34
C GLY A 176 18.04 5.00 -14.40
N GLY A 177 17.08 5.48 -13.63
CA GLY A 177 16.58 6.87 -13.67
C GLY A 177 17.43 7.90 -12.94
N SER A 178 18.74 7.71 -12.81
CA SER A 178 19.67 8.78 -12.41
C SER A 178 20.48 9.25 -13.61
N GLY A 179 19.84 10.02 -14.49
CA GLY A 179 20.55 10.61 -15.63
C GLY A 179 19.65 11.40 -16.58
N ARG A 180 19.12 12.53 -16.12
CA ARG A 180 19.04 13.81 -16.91
C ARG A 180 18.46 14.93 -16.06
#